data_6dfa5667f8487664ad86d653a6855022
#
_entry.id   6dfa5667f8487664ad86d653a6855022
#
_cell.length_a   1.000
_cell.length_b   1.000
_cell.length_c   1.000
_cell.angle_alpha   90.00
_cell.angle_beta   90.00
_cell.angle_gamma   90.00
#
_symmetry.space_group_name_H-M   'P 1'
#
loop_
_entity.id
_entity.type
_entity.pdbx_description
1 polymer ?
#
loop_
_entity_poly.entity_id
_entity_poly.type
_entity_poly.pdbx_seq_one_letter_code
_entity_poly.pdbx_strand_id
1 'polypeptide(L)'
;MGLSPRLPYLVVEGPIGAGKTTLARRLAADTGARLLLEKPEDNPFLPRFYRDPVGGALPAQLGFLLQRAGQVETFQQGDLFDRHWVADFLFDKDRLFAELTLSPADLALYDTLFQRLAWDVPAPDAVIYLTGPIETLLERIARRGRDYEASIDARYLEDLSARYARFFGRYQAAPVIEVDVSQVDLVAQPELYQELLLALARPRGYTRLRQAELL
;
A
#
# COMPACT_ATOMS: atom_id res chain seq x y z
N MET A 1 -14.38 7.72 -24.60
CA MET A 1 -13.33 8.61 -24.10
C MET A 1 -13.27 8.43 -22.60
N GLY A 2 -12.31 7.63 -22.11
CA GLY A 2 -12.19 7.36 -20.67
C GLY A 2 -11.70 8.60 -19.94
N LEU A 3 -12.35 8.94 -18.83
CA LEU A 3 -11.85 9.92 -17.88
C LEU A 3 -10.58 9.33 -17.24
N SER A 4 -9.41 9.68 -17.74
CA SER A 4 -8.15 9.35 -17.10
C SER A 4 -7.91 10.40 -16.02
N PRO A 5 -7.89 10.04 -14.73
CA PRO A 5 -7.54 10.98 -13.68
C PRO A 5 -6.08 11.42 -13.91
N ARG A 6 -5.88 12.72 -14.16
CA ARG A 6 -4.53 13.29 -14.28
C ARG A 6 -4.02 13.63 -12.89
N LEU A 7 -3.77 12.60 -12.08
CA LEU A 7 -3.13 12.77 -10.78
C LEU A 7 -1.63 12.48 -10.95
N PRO A 8 -0.74 13.44 -10.66
CA PRO A 8 0.71 13.24 -10.77
C PRO A 8 1.22 12.07 -9.92
N TYR A 9 0.67 11.87 -8.73
CA TYR A 9 1.09 10.79 -7.85
C TYR A 9 -0.10 10.13 -7.14
N LEU A 10 -0.38 8.88 -7.50
CA LEU A 10 -1.45 8.06 -6.94
C LEU A 10 -0.87 6.88 -6.16
N VAL A 11 -1.41 6.59 -5.00
CA VAL A 11 -1.00 5.46 -4.17
C VAL A 11 -2.15 4.47 -3.99
N VAL A 12 -1.85 3.18 -4.11
CA VAL A 12 -2.73 2.08 -3.70
C VAL A 12 -2.15 1.43 -2.46
N GLU A 13 -2.85 1.50 -1.35
CA GLU A 13 -2.38 0.99 -0.06
C GLU A 13 -3.42 0.06 0.59
N GLY A 14 -2.99 -0.75 1.57
CA GLY A 14 -3.84 -1.69 2.30
C GLY A 14 -3.07 -2.92 2.80
N PRO A 15 -3.69 -3.81 3.58
CA PRO A 15 -3.05 -4.98 4.15
C PRO A 15 -2.55 -5.98 3.10
N ILE A 16 -1.78 -6.97 3.54
CA ILE A 16 -1.31 -8.08 2.71
C ILE A 16 -2.52 -8.83 2.18
N GLY A 17 -2.50 -9.20 0.89
CA GLY A 17 -3.63 -9.89 0.23
C GLY A 17 -4.72 -8.96 -0.32
N ALA A 18 -4.72 -7.65 -0.03
CA ALA A 18 -5.77 -6.73 -0.50
C ALA A 18 -5.79 -6.49 -2.02
N GLY A 19 -4.71 -6.81 -2.76
CA GLY A 19 -4.68 -6.68 -4.23
C GLY A 19 -4.02 -5.39 -4.73
N LYS A 20 -3.26 -4.70 -3.91
CA LYS A 20 -2.57 -3.42 -4.22
C LYS A 20 -1.88 -3.41 -5.58
N THR A 21 -0.96 -4.34 -5.77
CA THR A 21 -0.13 -4.42 -6.99
C THR A 21 -0.97 -4.66 -8.25
N THR A 22 -2.03 -5.46 -8.15
CA THR A 22 -2.94 -5.74 -9.27
C THR A 22 -3.67 -4.47 -9.70
N LEU A 23 -4.22 -3.73 -8.74
CA LEU A 23 -4.91 -2.47 -9.02
C LEU A 23 -3.95 -1.39 -9.51
N ALA A 24 -2.76 -1.26 -8.90
CA ALA A 24 -1.75 -0.29 -9.32
C ALA A 24 -1.31 -0.52 -10.78
N ARG A 25 -1.10 -1.79 -11.18
CA ARG A 25 -0.76 -2.15 -12.57
C ARG A 25 -1.88 -1.79 -13.53
N ARG A 26 -3.14 -2.05 -13.18
CA ARG A 26 -4.29 -1.69 -14.02
C ARG A 26 -4.38 -0.18 -14.19
N LEU A 27 -4.34 0.58 -13.10
CA LEU A 27 -4.37 2.04 -13.14
C LEU A 27 -3.24 2.62 -14.00
N ALA A 28 -2.02 2.11 -13.83
CA ALA A 28 -0.88 2.56 -14.62
C ALA A 28 -1.04 2.27 -16.12
N ALA A 29 -1.54 1.08 -16.48
CA ALA A 29 -1.80 0.72 -17.87
C ALA A 29 -2.86 1.63 -18.52
N ASP A 30 -3.93 1.94 -17.78
CA ASP A 30 -5.05 2.74 -18.29
C ASP A 30 -4.71 4.25 -18.37
N THR A 31 -3.79 4.73 -17.52
CA THR A 31 -3.42 6.15 -17.47
C THR A 31 -2.09 6.48 -18.16
N GLY A 32 -1.32 5.47 -18.54
CA GLY A 32 0.04 5.64 -19.05
C GLY A 32 1.05 6.04 -17.95
N ALA A 33 0.71 5.89 -16.67
CA ALA A 33 1.56 6.24 -15.56
C ALA A 33 2.73 5.27 -15.40
N ARG A 34 3.82 5.74 -14.79
CA ARG A 34 4.92 4.89 -14.33
C ARG A 34 4.52 4.14 -13.06
N LEU A 35 5.00 2.92 -12.94
CA LEU A 35 4.78 2.10 -11.74
C LEU A 35 5.93 2.25 -10.76
N LEU A 36 5.60 2.43 -9.48
CA LEU A 36 6.51 2.32 -8.37
C LEU A 36 6.01 1.20 -7.45
N LEU A 37 6.62 0.03 -7.57
CA LEU A 37 6.19 -1.18 -6.86
C LEU A 37 7.10 -1.51 -5.70
N GLU A 38 6.48 -1.90 -4.58
CA GLU A 38 7.17 -2.62 -3.53
C GLU A 38 7.55 -4.01 -4.06
N LYS A 39 8.77 -4.44 -3.77
CA LYS A 39 9.31 -5.74 -4.15
C LYS A 39 9.70 -6.50 -2.89
N PRO A 40 8.74 -7.09 -2.17
CA PRO A 40 9.03 -7.84 -0.95
C PRO A 40 10.02 -8.98 -1.17
N GLU A 41 10.02 -9.57 -2.37
CA GLU A 41 10.95 -10.63 -2.79
C GLU A 41 12.41 -10.19 -2.82
N ASP A 42 12.68 -8.89 -2.98
CA ASP A 42 14.04 -8.34 -2.97
C ASP A 42 14.56 -8.12 -1.53
N ASN A 43 13.71 -8.32 -0.51
CA ASN A 43 14.12 -8.24 0.89
C ASN A 43 14.61 -9.60 1.41
N PRO A 44 15.94 -9.83 1.53
CA PRO A 44 16.48 -11.14 1.88
C PRO A 44 16.15 -11.57 3.32
N PHE A 45 15.70 -10.65 4.16
CA PHE A 45 15.37 -10.91 5.57
C PHE A 45 13.90 -11.30 5.78
N LEU A 46 13.04 -11.05 4.80
CA LEU A 46 11.60 -11.28 4.93
C LEU A 46 11.24 -12.77 5.18
N PRO A 47 11.86 -13.75 4.52
CA PRO A 47 11.60 -15.15 4.83
C PRO A 47 11.99 -15.56 6.26
N ARG A 48 13.02 -14.93 6.82
CA ARG A 48 13.40 -15.15 8.22
C ARG A 48 12.37 -14.53 9.17
N PHE A 49 11.92 -13.31 8.89
CA PHE A 49 10.91 -12.64 9.70
C PHE A 49 9.64 -13.49 9.88
N TYR A 50 9.11 -14.07 8.82
CA TYR A 50 7.91 -14.89 8.92
C TYR A 50 8.11 -16.19 9.69
N ARG A 51 9.33 -16.74 9.76
CA ARG A 51 9.66 -17.94 10.54
C ARG A 51 10.00 -17.64 11.99
N ASP A 52 10.65 -16.52 12.22
CA ASP A 52 11.10 -16.02 13.52
C ASP A 52 10.80 -14.52 13.62
N PRO A 53 9.56 -14.15 13.99
CA PRO A 53 9.16 -12.73 14.02
C PRO A 53 10.01 -11.89 14.98
N VAL A 54 10.46 -12.48 16.11
CA VAL A 54 11.26 -11.73 17.09
C VAL A 54 12.66 -11.44 16.59
N GLY A 55 13.37 -12.46 16.08
CA GLY A 55 14.75 -12.30 15.62
C GLY A 55 14.89 -11.76 14.19
N GLY A 56 13.81 -11.81 13.41
CA GLY A 56 13.79 -11.39 12.01
C GLY A 56 13.21 -10.00 11.77
N ALA A 57 12.48 -9.42 12.73
CA ALA A 57 11.75 -8.17 12.51
C ALA A 57 12.66 -6.99 12.16
N LEU A 58 13.66 -6.68 12.99
CA LEU A 58 14.53 -5.53 12.74
C LEU A 58 15.28 -5.63 11.41
N PRO A 59 15.95 -6.74 11.05
CA PRO A 59 16.57 -6.87 9.73
C PRO A 59 15.59 -6.70 8.58
N ALA A 60 14.36 -7.23 8.67
CA ALA A 60 13.34 -7.09 7.63
C ALA A 60 12.88 -5.64 7.49
N GLN A 61 12.63 -4.93 8.60
CA GLN A 61 12.23 -3.53 8.57
C GLN A 61 13.35 -2.62 8.02
N LEU A 62 14.60 -2.87 8.39
CA LEU A 62 15.74 -2.14 7.82
C LEU A 62 15.93 -2.43 6.33
N GLY A 63 15.69 -3.68 5.90
CA GLY A 63 15.71 -4.06 4.49
C GLY A 63 14.67 -3.26 3.67
N PHE A 64 13.45 -3.15 4.16
CA PHE A 64 12.42 -2.32 3.54
C PHE A 64 12.80 -0.83 3.54
N LEU A 65 13.32 -0.33 4.65
CA LEU A 65 13.77 1.06 4.76
C LEU A 65 14.82 1.42 3.70
N LEU A 66 15.80 0.55 3.48
CA LEU A 66 16.85 0.73 2.45
C LEU A 66 16.28 0.64 1.03
N GLN A 67 15.35 -0.28 0.76
CA GLN A 67 14.66 -0.36 -0.53
C GLN A 67 13.92 0.94 -0.83
N ARG A 68 13.25 1.52 0.17
CA ARG A 68 12.54 2.79 0.00
C ARG A 68 13.49 3.95 -0.24
N ALA A 69 14.66 3.97 0.40
CA ALA A 69 15.68 4.97 0.11
C ALA A 69 16.02 5.00 -1.38
N GLY A 70 16.30 3.84 -1.97
CA GLY A 70 16.56 3.72 -3.40
C GLY A 70 15.35 4.08 -4.30
N GLN A 71 14.13 3.84 -3.82
CA GLN A 71 12.90 4.22 -4.53
C GLN A 71 12.68 5.73 -4.50
N VAL A 72 12.98 6.41 -3.39
CA VAL A 72 12.95 7.88 -3.29
C VAL A 72 13.90 8.51 -4.29
N GLU A 73 15.14 8.02 -4.38
CA GLU A 73 16.12 8.48 -5.37
C GLU A 73 15.59 8.33 -6.79
N THR A 74 14.97 7.18 -7.12
CA THR A 74 14.35 6.93 -8.42
C THR A 74 13.21 7.90 -8.70
N PHE A 75 12.40 8.20 -7.69
CA PHE A 75 11.28 9.12 -7.79
C PHE A 75 11.77 10.57 -8.00
N GLN A 76 12.81 10.99 -7.27
CA GLN A 76 13.41 12.33 -7.39
C GLN A 76 14.15 12.54 -8.71
N GLN A 77 14.80 11.51 -9.26
CA GLN A 77 15.50 11.57 -10.55
C GLN A 77 14.52 11.59 -11.75
N GLY A 78 13.28 11.16 -11.55
CA GLY A 78 12.22 11.28 -12.55
C GLY A 78 11.75 12.73 -12.64
N ASP A 79 11.56 13.23 -13.88
CA ASP A 79 10.96 14.56 -14.10
C ASP A 79 9.53 14.53 -13.54
N LEU A 80 9.35 15.05 -12.32
CA LEU A 80 8.09 15.05 -11.57
C LEU A 80 6.97 15.77 -12.31
N PHE A 81 7.34 16.67 -13.24
CA PHE A 81 6.38 17.51 -13.96
C PHE A 81 5.81 16.86 -15.21
N ASP A 82 6.46 15.84 -15.76
CA ASP A 82 6.06 15.23 -17.04
C ASP A 82 5.50 13.81 -16.93
N ARG A 83 5.49 13.17 -15.74
CA ARG A 83 5.11 11.77 -15.63
C ARG A 83 4.23 11.49 -14.41
N HIS A 84 3.08 10.87 -14.68
CA HIS A 84 2.20 10.33 -13.65
C HIS A 84 2.81 9.07 -13.03
N TRP A 85 2.66 8.92 -11.71
CA TRP A 85 3.13 7.77 -10.95
C TRP A 85 1.97 7.06 -10.27
N VAL A 86 1.99 5.75 -10.31
CA VAL A 86 1.13 4.90 -9.48
C VAL A 86 2.02 3.99 -8.64
N ALA A 87 1.93 4.12 -7.32
CA ALA A 87 2.64 3.27 -6.36
C ALA A 87 1.70 2.25 -5.73
N ASP A 88 2.20 1.06 -5.37
CA ASP A 88 1.46 0.07 -4.60
C ASP A 88 1.85 0.06 -3.11
N PHE A 89 2.42 1.15 -2.65
CA PHE A 89 2.76 1.40 -1.26
C PHE A 89 2.79 2.89 -0.94
N LEU A 90 2.52 3.23 0.31
CA LEU A 90 2.67 4.56 0.89
C LEU A 90 3.97 4.61 1.70
N PHE A 91 4.80 5.65 1.55
CA PHE A 91 6.05 5.78 2.31
C PHE A 91 5.81 5.83 3.82
N ASP A 92 4.76 6.51 4.26
CA ASP A 92 4.38 6.64 5.67
C ASP A 92 4.05 5.30 6.35
N LYS A 93 3.72 4.25 5.58
CA LYS A 93 3.35 2.94 6.13
C LYS A 93 4.51 2.21 6.81
N ASP A 94 5.76 2.53 6.47
CA ASP A 94 6.93 1.83 7.02
C ASP A 94 6.93 1.86 8.53
N ARG A 95 6.62 3.02 9.10
CA ARG A 95 6.52 3.17 10.55
C ARG A 95 5.40 2.32 11.15
N LEU A 96 4.28 2.15 10.44
CA LEU A 96 3.17 1.31 10.87
C LEU A 96 3.62 -0.15 11.08
N PHE A 97 4.40 -0.70 10.14
CA PHE A 97 4.95 -2.04 10.25
C PHE A 97 6.03 -2.14 11.32
N ALA A 98 6.91 -1.14 11.42
CA ALA A 98 7.91 -1.08 12.47
C ALA A 98 7.27 -1.09 13.88
N GLU A 99 6.24 -0.27 14.10
CA GLU A 99 5.48 -0.24 15.35
C GLU A 99 4.74 -1.55 15.66
N LEU A 100 4.34 -2.31 14.64
CA LEU A 100 3.68 -3.60 14.81
C LEU A 100 4.66 -4.70 15.23
N THR A 101 5.87 -4.68 14.69
CA THR A 101 6.76 -5.84 14.69
C THR A 101 8.00 -5.67 15.57
N LEU A 102 8.43 -4.44 15.85
CA LEU A 102 9.67 -4.18 16.58
C LEU A 102 9.48 -4.08 18.10
N SER A 103 10.47 -4.52 18.84
CA SER A 103 10.58 -4.21 20.27
C SER A 103 10.77 -2.70 20.48
N PRO A 104 10.50 -2.15 21.68
CA PRO A 104 10.71 -0.73 21.93
C PRO A 104 12.15 -0.25 21.66
N ALA A 105 13.15 -1.09 21.96
CA ALA A 105 14.56 -0.77 21.72
C ALA A 105 14.88 -0.75 20.21
N ASP A 106 14.39 -1.76 19.46
CA ASP A 106 14.58 -1.85 18.02
C ASP A 106 13.83 -0.72 17.29
N LEU A 107 12.65 -0.36 17.76
CA LEU A 107 11.87 0.75 17.21
C LEU A 107 12.60 2.09 17.39
N ALA A 108 13.23 2.33 18.53
CA ALA A 108 14.03 3.54 18.76
C ALA A 108 15.24 3.63 17.81
N LEU A 109 15.89 2.49 17.55
CA LEU A 109 16.96 2.41 16.56
C LEU A 109 16.44 2.66 15.13
N TYR A 110 15.32 2.01 14.78
CA TYR A 110 14.65 2.21 13.49
C TYR A 110 14.27 3.68 13.28
N ASP A 111 13.61 4.33 14.27
CA ASP A 111 13.22 5.73 14.20
C ASP A 111 14.44 6.66 13.99
N THR A 112 15.58 6.36 14.65
CA THR A 112 16.83 7.12 14.46
C THR A 112 17.32 7.03 13.02
N LEU A 113 17.29 5.85 12.41
CA LEU A 113 17.72 5.64 11.03
C LEU A 113 16.72 6.25 10.04
N PHE A 114 15.43 6.08 10.28
CA PHE A 114 14.36 6.67 9.47
C PHE A 114 14.49 8.19 9.38
N GLN A 115 14.71 8.87 10.51
CA GLN A 115 14.89 10.33 10.54
C GLN A 115 16.15 10.81 9.80
N ARG A 116 17.23 10.00 9.79
CA ARG A 116 18.49 10.35 9.11
C ARG A 116 18.42 10.22 7.60
N LEU A 117 17.53 9.41 7.08
CA LEU A 117 17.37 9.23 5.63
C LEU A 117 16.69 10.41 4.94
N ALA A 118 16.12 11.36 5.72
CA ALA A 118 15.58 12.65 5.25
C ALA A 118 14.77 12.51 3.94
N TRP A 119 13.63 11.84 4.05
CA TRP A 119 12.74 11.60 2.91
C TRP A 119 12.09 12.90 2.43
N ASP A 120 12.45 13.35 1.23
CA ASP A 120 11.74 14.40 0.52
C ASP A 120 10.82 13.75 -0.51
N VAL A 121 9.76 13.13 0.00
CA VAL A 121 8.72 12.51 -0.83
C VAL A 121 7.48 13.38 -0.78
N PRO A 122 6.96 13.82 -1.93
CA PRO A 122 5.72 14.58 -1.94
C PRO A 122 4.55 13.74 -1.45
N ALA A 123 3.59 14.39 -0.80
CA ALA A 123 2.33 13.74 -0.49
C ALA A 123 1.64 13.30 -1.79
N PRO A 124 0.96 12.14 -1.83
CA PRO A 124 0.20 11.73 -3.00
C PRO A 124 -0.99 12.64 -3.24
N ASP A 125 -1.43 12.74 -4.50
CA ASP A 125 -2.64 13.49 -4.85
C ASP A 125 -3.91 12.76 -4.38
N ALA A 126 -3.85 11.43 -4.28
CA ALA A 126 -4.88 10.61 -3.65
C ALA A 126 -4.32 9.24 -3.23
N VAL A 127 -4.96 8.64 -2.23
CA VAL A 127 -4.69 7.27 -1.78
C VAL A 127 -5.94 6.42 -1.97
N ILE A 128 -5.80 5.27 -2.63
CA ILE A 128 -6.80 4.22 -2.66
C ILE A 128 -6.45 3.24 -1.54
N TYR A 129 -7.27 3.23 -0.50
CA TYR A 129 -7.09 2.35 0.65
C TYR A 129 -7.96 1.10 0.49
N LEU A 130 -7.33 -0.05 0.21
CA LEU A 130 -8.00 -1.34 0.08
C LEU A 130 -8.19 -1.97 1.45
N THR A 131 -9.43 -2.37 1.76
CA THR A 131 -9.81 -3.08 2.99
C THR A 131 -10.51 -4.39 2.62
N GLY A 132 -10.70 -5.28 3.59
CA GLY A 132 -11.50 -6.49 3.40
C GLY A 132 -11.47 -7.41 4.63
N PRO A 133 -12.39 -8.39 4.68
CA PRO A 133 -12.40 -9.42 5.71
C PRO A 133 -11.11 -10.24 5.72
N ILE A 134 -10.69 -10.67 6.90
CA ILE A 134 -9.44 -11.41 7.09
C ILE A 134 -9.43 -12.71 6.27
N GLU A 135 -10.57 -13.39 6.21
CA GLU A 135 -10.75 -14.62 5.44
C GLU A 135 -10.44 -14.38 3.95
N THR A 136 -10.97 -13.31 3.38
CA THR A 136 -10.71 -12.92 1.98
C THR A 136 -9.24 -12.62 1.73
N LEU A 137 -8.57 -11.96 2.68
CA LEU A 137 -7.14 -11.66 2.58
C LEU A 137 -6.29 -12.94 2.64
N LEU A 138 -6.60 -13.85 3.57
CA LEU A 138 -5.93 -15.15 3.70
C LEU A 138 -6.10 -16.01 2.44
N GLU A 139 -7.32 -16.10 1.89
CA GLU A 139 -7.57 -16.82 0.65
C GLU A 139 -6.74 -16.28 -0.53
N ARG A 140 -6.62 -14.95 -0.63
CA ARG A 140 -5.80 -14.31 -1.68
C ARG A 140 -4.31 -14.51 -1.48
N ILE A 141 -3.82 -14.52 -0.22
CA ILE A 141 -2.44 -14.84 0.13
C ILE A 141 -2.14 -16.29 -0.26
N ALA A 142 -2.99 -17.24 0.14
CA ALA A 142 -2.85 -18.65 -0.19
C ALA A 142 -2.84 -18.89 -1.71
N ARG A 143 -3.76 -18.25 -2.45
CA ARG A 143 -3.83 -18.35 -3.92
C ARG A 143 -2.60 -17.80 -4.62
N ARG A 144 -1.97 -16.74 -4.05
CA ARG A 144 -0.72 -16.17 -4.57
C ARG A 144 0.46 -17.11 -4.43
N GLY A 145 0.48 -17.97 -3.40
CA GLY A 145 1.40 -19.09 -3.26
C GLY A 145 2.86 -18.70 -3.02
N ARG A 146 3.13 -17.62 -2.28
CA ARG A 146 4.49 -17.26 -1.86
C ARG A 146 4.86 -18.09 -0.63
N ASP A 147 5.88 -18.93 -0.73
CA ASP A 147 6.28 -19.87 0.33
C ASP A 147 6.53 -19.18 1.69
N TYR A 148 7.15 -18.01 1.68
CA TYR A 148 7.44 -17.28 2.91
C TYR A 148 6.20 -16.67 3.58
N GLU A 149 5.08 -16.55 2.86
CA GLU A 149 3.81 -16.03 3.39
C GLU A 149 2.93 -17.13 4.01
N ALA A 150 3.30 -18.40 3.88
CA ALA A 150 2.53 -19.55 4.37
C ALA A 150 2.33 -19.53 5.91
N SER A 151 3.16 -18.80 6.64
CA SER A 151 3.07 -18.64 8.10
C SER A 151 2.27 -17.40 8.55
N ILE A 152 1.72 -16.63 7.61
CA ILE A 152 0.84 -15.51 7.95
C ILE A 152 -0.47 -16.04 8.50
N ASP A 153 -0.77 -15.71 9.75
CA ASP A 153 -2.01 -16.12 10.42
C ASP A 153 -3.06 -15.00 10.47
N ALA A 154 -4.26 -15.38 10.88
CA ALA A 154 -5.39 -14.45 10.99
C ALA A 154 -5.11 -13.33 11.99
N ARG A 155 -4.49 -13.65 13.15
CA ARG A 155 -4.22 -12.68 14.20
C ARG A 155 -3.27 -11.56 13.72
N TYR A 156 -2.21 -11.94 13.00
CA TYR A 156 -1.29 -10.95 12.42
C TYR A 156 -2.01 -10.00 11.46
N LEU A 157 -2.89 -10.54 10.58
CA LEU A 157 -3.66 -9.73 9.65
C LEU A 157 -4.72 -8.86 10.35
N GLU A 158 -5.34 -9.34 11.43
CA GLU A 158 -6.27 -8.56 12.26
C GLU A 158 -5.55 -7.36 12.89
N ASP A 159 -4.40 -7.59 13.53
CA ASP A 159 -3.58 -6.54 14.14
C ASP A 159 -3.11 -5.52 13.09
N LEU A 160 -2.67 -6.00 11.93
CA LEU A 160 -2.25 -5.17 10.82
C LEU A 160 -3.42 -4.34 10.27
N SER A 161 -4.57 -4.95 10.00
CA SER A 161 -5.76 -4.26 9.48
C SER A 161 -6.29 -3.21 10.45
N ALA A 162 -6.28 -3.51 11.76
CA ALA A 162 -6.65 -2.55 12.79
C ALA A 162 -5.70 -1.34 12.84
N ARG A 163 -4.40 -1.54 12.58
CA ARG A 163 -3.43 -0.45 12.49
C ARG A 163 -3.64 0.39 11.24
N TYR A 164 -3.88 -0.22 10.09
CA TYR A 164 -4.25 0.49 8.86
C TYR A 164 -5.50 1.35 9.07
N ALA A 165 -6.55 0.81 9.67
CA ALA A 165 -7.78 1.55 9.95
C ALA A 165 -7.53 2.76 10.86
N ARG A 166 -6.71 2.62 11.91
CA ARG A 166 -6.33 3.74 12.78
C ARG A 166 -5.48 4.77 12.06
N PHE A 167 -4.54 4.33 11.23
CA PHE A 167 -3.68 5.21 10.44
C PHE A 167 -4.50 6.04 9.47
N PHE A 168 -5.30 5.41 8.61
CA PHE A 168 -6.10 6.13 7.62
C PHE A 168 -7.25 6.93 8.23
N GLY A 169 -7.77 6.53 9.39
CA GLY A 169 -8.76 7.33 10.13
C GLY A 169 -8.23 8.68 10.63
N ARG A 170 -6.90 8.89 10.63
CA ARG A 170 -6.24 10.14 11.03
C ARG A 170 -5.39 10.76 9.91
N TYR A 171 -5.31 10.11 8.78
CA TYR A 171 -4.48 10.55 7.66
C TYR A 171 -5.08 11.78 6.99
N GLN A 172 -4.28 12.84 6.84
CA GLN A 172 -4.71 14.13 6.29
C GLN A 172 -3.80 14.66 5.18
N ALA A 173 -2.70 13.96 4.86
CA ALA A 173 -1.75 14.43 3.87
C ALA A 173 -2.31 14.38 2.44
N ALA A 174 -3.31 13.50 2.19
CA ALA A 174 -3.99 13.38 0.89
C ALA A 174 -5.43 12.89 1.07
N PRO A 175 -6.30 13.10 0.08
CA PRO A 175 -7.61 12.44 0.00
C PRO A 175 -7.49 10.92 -0.01
N VAL A 176 -8.41 10.22 0.68
CA VAL A 176 -8.44 8.76 0.77
C VAL A 176 -9.76 8.23 0.19
N ILE A 177 -9.66 7.26 -0.71
CA ILE A 177 -10.80 6.49 -1.22
C ILE A 177 -10.67 5.07 -0.67
N GLU A 178 -11.49 4.74 0.32
CA GLU A 178 -11.56 3.39 0.88
C GLU A 178 -12.39 2.48 -0.03
N VAL A 179 -11.85 1.28 -0.31
CA VAL A 179 -12.50 0.25 -1.12
C VAL A 179 -12.47 -1.07 -0.37
N ASP A 180 -13.66 -1.61 -0.04
CA ASP A 180 -13.79 -2.95 0.51
C ASP A 180 -13.73 -3.99 -0.61
N VAL A 181 -12.64 -4.75 -0.66
CA VAL A 181 -12.39 -5.72 -1.73
C VAL A 181 -13.24 -7.00 -1.63
N SER A 182 -14.05 -7.16 -0.58
CA SER A 182 -15.06 -8.23 -0.51
C SER A 182 -16.33 -7.87 -1.26
N GLN A 183 -16.64 -6.58 -1.36
CA GLN A 183 -17.83 -6.06 -2.00
C GLN A 183 -17.57 -5.56 -3.42
N VAL A 184 -16.32 -5.21 -3.72
CA VAL A 184 -15.93 -4.55 -4.97
C VAL A 184 -14.79 -5.33 -5.62
N ASP A 185 -15.05 -5.99 -6.73
CA ASP A 185 -14.02 -6.57 -7.58
C ASP A 185 -13.69 -5.59 -8.72
N LEU A 186 -12.71 -4.72 -8.46
CA LEU A 186 -12.26 -3.73 -9.43
C LEU A 186 -11.61 -4.35 -10.69
N VAL A 187 -11.32 -5.64 -10.71
CA VAL A 187 -10.77 -6.32 -11.88
C VAL A 187 -11.88 -6.91 -12.74
N ALA A 188 -12.85 -7.58 -12.12
CA ALA A 188 -13.92 -8.27 -12.80
C ALA A 188 -15.14 -7.38 -13.13
N GLN A 189 -15.30 -6.25 -12.44
CA GLN A 189 -16.45 -5.35 -12.55
C GLN A 189 -16.05 -3.99 -13.14
N PRO A 190 -16.15 -3.80 -14.48
CA PRO A 190 -15.73 -2.56 -15.15
C PRO A 190 -16.49 -1.33 -14.65
N GLU A 191 -17.74 -1.47 -14.26
CA GLU A 191 -18.60 -0.38 -13.77
C GLU A 191 -18.04 0.21 -12.46
N LEU A 192 -17.69 -0.65 -11.51
CA LEU A 192 -17.10 -0.21 -10.23
C LEU A 192 -15.70 0.40 -10.41
N TYR A 193 -14.95 -0.11 -11.38
CA TYR A 193 -13.69 0.52 -11.75
C TYR A 193 -13.89 1.92 -12.34
N GLN A 194 -14.91 2.14 -13.16
CA GLN A 194 -15.26 3.47 -13.67
C GLN A 194 -15.70 4.41 -12.54
N GLU A 195 -16.45 3.93 -11.56
CA GLU A 195 -16.81 4.71 -10.37
C GLU A 195 -15.56 5.14 -9.59
N LEU A 196 -14.58 4.24 -9.42
CA LEU A 196 -13.28 4.58 -8.83
C LEU A 196 -12.57 5.69 -9.63
N LEU A 197 -12.53 5.60 -10.95
CA LEU A 197 -11.93 6.63 -11.81
C LEU A 197 -12.65 7.98 -11.69
N LEU A 198 -13.98 7.97 -11.57
CA LEU A 198 -14.77 9.18 -11.32
C LEU A 198 -14.45 9.80 -9.95
N ALA A 199 -14.35 8.98 -8.90
CA ALA A 199 -13.94 9.43 -7.57
C ALA A 199 -12.52 10.03 -7.58
N LEU A 200 -11.59 9.41 -8.31
CA LEU A 200 -10.22 9.90 -8.49
C LEU A 200 -10.14 11.19 -9.33
N ALA A 201 -11.11 11.47 -10.19
CA ALA A 201 -11.13 12.71 -10.96
C ALA A 201 -11.33 13.97 -10.08
N ARG A 202 -11.91 13.81 -8.88
CA ARG A 202 -12.15 14.89 -7.90
C ARG A 202 -12.04 14.35 -6.46
N PRO A 203 -10.86 13.89 -6.04
CA PRO A 203 -10.69 13.28 -4.73
C PRO A 203 -10.92 14.32 -3.61
N ARG A 204 -11.66 13.94 -2.57
CA ARG A 204 -11.98 14.84 -1.44
C ARG A 204 -12.00 14.08 -0.13
N GLY A 205 -11.22 14.55 0.85
CA GLY A 205 -11.25 14.03 2.20
C GLY A 205 -11.17 12.50 2.27
N TYR A 206 -11.96 11.91 3.16
CA TYR A 206 -12.09 10.46 3.29
C TYR A 206 -13.45 10.02 2.73
N THR A 207 -13.43 9.18 1.70
CA THR A 207 -14.64 8.65 1.04
C THR A 207 -14.59 7.13 0.96
N ARG A 208 -15.75 6.48 0.88
CA ARG A 208 -15.88 5.04 0.65
C ARG A 208 -16.51 4.79 -0.69
N LEU A 209 -15.85 3.99 -1.51
CA LEU A 209 -16.46 3.47 -2.72
C LEU A 209 -17.47 2.38 -2.31
N ARG A 210 -18.74 2.57 -2.62
CA ARG A 210 -19.81 1.60 -2.39
C ARG A 210 -20.34 1.17 -3.73
N GLN A 211 -20.70 -0.09 -3.85
CA GLN A 211 -21.54 -0.53 -4.96
C GLN A 211 -22.84 0.27 -4.88
N ALA A 212 -23.17 1.01 -5.96
CA ALA A 212 -24.46 1.69 -6.01
C ALA A 212 -25.55 0.63 -5.83
N GLU A 213 -26.38 0.78 -4.80
CA GLU A 213 -27.57 -0.05 -4.67
C GLU A 213 -28.42 0.24 -5.92
N LEU A 214 -28.55 -0.76 -6.79
CA LEU A 214 -29.48 -0.74 -7.90
C LEU A 214 -30.88 -0.72 -7.29
N LEU A 215 -31.46 0.49 -7.14
CA LEU A 215 -32.88 0.71 -6.85
C LEU A 215 -33.72 0.34 -8.05
#